data_f7707db3218ce33db407d6bf2bf121a6
#
_entry.id   f7707db3218ce33db407d6bf2bf121a6
#
_cell.length_a   1.000
_cell.length_b   1.000
_cell.length_c   1.000
_cell.angle_alpha   90.00
_cell.angle_beta   90.00
_cell.angle_gamma   90.00
#
_symmetry.space_group_name_H-M   'P 1'
#
loop_
_entity.id
_entity.type
_entity.pdbx_description
1 polymer ?
#
loop_
_entity_poly.entity_id
_entity_poly.type
_entity_poly.pdbx_seq_one_letter_code
_entity_poly.pdbx_strand_id
1 'polypeptide(L)'
;MLTRKAVDAIEDSLTDFLGEEVWRVLRNKLDHSRGVRLENILERSTAVKFAQALNDMLPPAAPFVLDKVSARLAHEFPRIRDAEQLSNFLHVVDEIRRRYDGAHVLSGIENHQHVALVYKSENDF
;
A
#
# COMPACT_ATOMS: atom_id res chain seq x y z
N MET A 1 2.43 -12.10 -5.77
CA MET A 1 3.42 -11.25 -5.13
C MET A 1 2.76 -10.12 -4.35
N LEU A 2 3.45 -9.66 -3.33
CA LEU A 2 2.93 -8.64 -2.43
C LEU A 2 2.54 -7.35 -3.15
N THR A 3 3.45 -6.80 -3.93
CA THR A 3 3.20 -5.54 -4.63
C THR A 3 2.07 -5.69 -5.64
N ARG A 4 2.03 -6.80 -6.36
CA ARG A 4 0.97 -7.02 -7.34
C ARG A 4 -0.40 -7.08 -6.68
N LYS A 5 -0.48 -7.74 -5.54
CA LYS A 5 -1.73 -7.82 -4.80
C LYS A 5 -2.20 -6.44 -4.36
N ALA A 6 -1.27 -5.60 -3.89
CA ALA A 6 -1.60 -4.24 -3.49
C ALA A 6 -2.06 -3.41 -4.69
N VAL A 7 -1.36 -3.52 -5.82
CA VAL A 7 -1.74 -2.78 -7.02
C VAL A 7 -3.14 -3.18 -7.48
N ASP A 8 -3.41 -4.49 -7.52
CA ASP A 8 -4.71 -4.97 -7.95
C ASP A 8 -5.82 -4.46 -7.04
N ALA A 9 -5.59 -4.46 -5.72
CA ALA A 9 -6.58 -3.96 -4.77
C ALA A 9 -6.86 -2.47 -5.00
N ILE A 10 -5.81 -1.69 -5.24
CA ILE A 10 -5.96 -0.26 -5.49
C ILE A 10 -6.72 -0.02 -6.79
N GLU A 11 -6.33 -0.71 -7.85
CA GLU A 11 -6.98 -0.53 -9.15
C GLU A 11 -8.45 -0.94 -9.10
N ASP A 12 -8.75 -2.07 -8.45
CA ASP A 12 -10.14 -2.51 -8.32
C ASP A 12 -10.97 -1.48 -7.56
N SER A 13 -10.42 -0.96 -6.47
CA SER A 13 -11.12 0.03 -5.66
C SER A 13 -11.40 1.30 -6.45
N LEU A 14 -10.41 1.78 -7.20
CA LEU A 14 -10.56 3.02 -7.97
C LEU A 14 -11.48 2.83 -9.16
N THR A 15 -11.42 1.67 -9.80
CA THR A 15 -12.34 1.35 -10.89
C THR A 15 -13.77 1.31 -10.38
N ASP A 16 -13.99 0.67 -9.22
CA ASP A 16 -15.33 0.59 -8.64
C ASP A 16 -15.88 1.96 -8.27
N PHE A 17 -15.02 2.83 -7.73
CA PHE A 17 -15.46 4.13 -7.24
C PHE A 17 -15.60 5.16 -8.35
N LEU A 18 -14.65 5.20 -9.29
CA LEU A 18 -14.59 6.24 -10.32
C LEU A 18 -15.12 5.80 -11.68
N GLY A 19 -15.17 4.51 -11.92
CA GLY A 19 -15.45 3.98 -13.24
C GLY A 19 -14.17 3.76 -14.04
N GLU A 20 -14.25 2.86 -14.99
CA GLU A 20 -13.08 2.42 -15.74
C GLU A 20 -12.43 3.53 -16.54
N GLU A 21 -13.25 4.35 -17.20
CA GLU A 21 -12.71 5.42 -18.05
C GLU A 21 -12.03 6.50 -17.24
N VAL A 22 -12.67 6.91 -16.16
CA VAL A 22 -12.09 7.95 -15.30
C VAL A 22 -10.79 7.45 -14.68
N TRP A 23 -10.79 6.20 -14.22
CA TRP A 23 -9.57 5.63 -13.65
C TRP A 23 -8.45 5.54 -14.67
N ARG A 24 -8.77 5.19 -15.91
CA ARG A 24 -7.74 5.11 -16.96
C ARG A 24 -7.05 6.45 -17.18
N VAL A 25 -7.86 7.53 -17.25
CA VAL A 25 -7.31 8.87 -17.42
C VAL A 25 -6.47 9.26 -16.23
N LEU A 26 -6.98 9.00 -15.03
CA LEU A 26 -6.27 9.32 -13.79
C LEU A 26 -4.95 8.58 -13.69
N ARG A 27 -4.96 7.30 -13.99
CA ARG A 27 -3.76 6.48 -13.95
C ARG A 27 -2.68 7.01 -14.89
N ASN A 28 -3.12 7.41 -16.08
CA ASN A 28 -2.21 7.96 -17.09
C ASN A 28 -1.54 9.23 -16.57
N LYS A 29 -2.32 10.10 -15.92
CA LYS A 29 -1.78 11.32 -15.34
C LYS A 29 -0.84 11.03 -14.18
N LEU A 30 -1.17 10.05 -13.35
CA LEU A 30 -0.29 9.65 -12.25
C LEU A 30 1.07 9.23 -12.78
N ASP A 31 1.08 8.40 -13.81
CA ASP A 31 2.31 7.88 -14.36
C ASP A 31 3.14 8.96 -15.08
N HIS A 32 2.50 9.72 -15.97
CA HIS A 32 3.23 10.62 -16.85
C HIS A 32 3.46 12.00 -16.26
N SER A 33 2.51 12.53 -15.50
CA SER A 33 2.60 13.90 -15.00
C SER A 33 3.10 13.98 -13.56
N ARG A 34 2.85 12.95 -12.76
CA ARG A 34 3.17 12.99 -11.33
C ARG A 34 4.29 12.05 -10.94
N GLY A 35 4.74 11.19 -11.86
CA GLY A 35 5.81 10.26 -11.56
C GLY A 35 5.44 9.21 -10.54
N VAL A 36 4.15 8.85 -10.46
CA VAL A 36 3.67 7.83 -9.53
C VAL A 36 3.55 6.51 -10.26
N ARG A 37 4.38 5.56 -9.88
CA ARG A 37 4.34 4.22 -10.43
C ARG A 37 3.68 3.29 -9.43
N LEU A 38 2.53 2.74 -9.79
CA LEU A 38 1.78 1.87 -8.87
C LEU A 38 2.56 0.63 -8.48
N GLU A 39 3.43 0.15 -9.35
CA GLU A 39 4.25 -1.01 -9.01
C GLU A 39 5.19 -0.74 -7.83
N ASN A 40 5.40 0.53 -7.47
CA ASN A 40 6.21 0.92 -6.33
C ASN A 40 5.37 1.44 -5.17
N ILE A 41 4.07 1.16 -5.17
CA ILE A 41 3.14 1.80 -4.22
C ILE A 41 3.44 1.48 -2.76
N LEU A 42 4.10 0.35 -2.49
CA LEU A 42 4.44 0.01 -1.12
C LEU A 42 5.64 0.79 -0.60
N GLU A 43 6.37 1.48 -1.45
CA GLU A 43 7.40 2.41 -0.99
C GLU A 43 6.73 3.67 -0.45
N ARG A 44 7.24 4.15 0.68
CA ARG A 44 6.63 5.28 1.34
C ARG A 44 6.59 6.52 0.44
N SER A 45 7.68 6.79 -0.28
CA SER A 45 7.73 7.97 -1.14
C SER A 45 6.67 7.91 -2.24
N THR A 46 6.47 6.72 -2.81
CA THR A 46 5.45 6.56 -3.84
C THR A 46 4.04 6.71 -3.26
N ALA A 47 3.82 6.13 -2.07
CA ALA A 47 2.52 6.24 -1.41
C ALA A 47 2.18 7.70 -1.09
N VAL A 48 3.16 8.46 -0.63
CA VAL A 48 2.96 9.89 -0.34
C VAL A 48 2.60 10.64 -1.62
N LYS A 49 3.34 10.39 -2.71
CA LYS A 49 3.05 11.04 -3.98
C LYS A 49 1.67 10.69 -4.51
N PHE A 50 1.28 9.43 -4.34
CA PHE A 50 -0.04 8.98 -4.76
C PHE A 50 -1.14 9.73 -4.02
N ALA A 51 -1.03 9.81 -2.70
CA ALA A 51 -2.03 10.51 -1.90
C ALA A 51 -2.09 11.99 -2.25
N GLN A 52 -0.93 12.62 -2.43
CA GLN A 52 -0.87 14.04 -2.81
C GLN A 52 -1.49 14.27 -4.18
N ALA A 53 -1.20 13.38 -5.14
CA ALA A 53 -1.75 13.51 -6.47
C ALA A 53 -3.27 13.39 -6.48
N LEU A 54 -3.81 12.46 -5.69
CA LEU A 54 -5.26 12.34 -5.59
C LEU A 54 -5.88 13.59 -4.99
N ASN A 55 -5.25 14.16 -3.96
CA ASN A 55 -5.73 15.41 -3.39
C ASN A 55 -5.73 16.54 -4.40
N ASP A 56 -4.73 16.58 -5.27
CA ASP A 56 -4.64 17.63 -6.28
C ASP A 56 -5.64 17.45 -7.42
N MET A 57 -5.87 16.21 -7.83
CA MET A 57 -6.69 15.92 -9.00
C MET A 57 -8.17 15.73 -8.66
N LEU A 58 -8.47 15.33 -7.42
CA LEU A 58 -9.85 15.07 -6.98
C LEU A 58 -10.09 15.75 -5.62
N PRO A 59 -9.95 17.10 -5.53
CA PRO A 59 -9.89 17.74 -4.22
C PRO A 59 -11.01 17.41 -3.24
N PRO A 60 -12.29 17.45 -3.62
CA PRO A 60 -13.32 17.14 -2.62
C PRO A 60 -13.52 15.65 -2.42
N ALA A 61 -13.13 14.82 -3.39
CA ALA A 61 -13.38 13.38 -3.33
C ALA A 61 -12.22 12.59 -2.76
N ALA A 62 -11.00 13.16 -2.73
CA ALA A 62 -9.81 12.41 -2.38
C ALA A 62 -9.90 11.69 -1.03
N PRO A 63 -10.42 12.31 0.05
CA PRO A 63 -10.51 11.59 1.32
C PRO A 63 -11.38 10.34 1.23
N PHE A 64 -12.49 10.42 0.49
CA PHE A 64 -13.37 9.25 0.31
C PHE A 64 -12.69 8.18 -0.51
N VAL A 65 -11.99 8.58 -1.57
CA VAL A 65 -11.28 7.63 -2.43
C VAL A 65 -10.19 6.92 -1.63
N LEU A 66 -9.41 7.67 -0.87
CA LEU A 66 -8.35 7.07 -0.05
C LEU A 66 -8.90 6.16 1.03
N ASP A 67 -10.05 6.51 1.61
CA ASP A 67 -10.72 5.61 2.56
C ASP A 67 -11.12 4.30 1.90
N LYS A 68 -11.68 4.36 0.71
CA LYS A 68 -12.09 3.15 -0.01
C LYS A 68 -10.89 2.28 -0.36
N VAL A 69 -9.81 2.91 -0.81
CA VAL A 69 -8.58 2.19 -1.13
C VAL A 69 -8.03 1.52 0.13
N SER A 70 -8.01 2.26 1.24
CA SER A 70 -7.49 1.73 2.51
C SER A 70 -8.31 0.53 2.98
N ALA A 71 -9.63 0.62 2.90
CA ALA A 71 -10.51 -0.48 3.30
C ALA A 71 -10.27 -1.71 2.43
N ARG A 72 -10.10 -1.51 1.13
CA ARG A 72 -9.83 -2.63 0.23
C ARG A 72 -8.50 -3.28 0.54
N LEU A 73 -7.47 -2.48 0.80
CA LEU A 73 -6.17 -3.02 1.17
C LEU A 73 -6.25 -3.82 2.48
N ALA A 74 -6.96 -3.31 3.48
CA ALA A 74 -7.12 -4.03 4.73
C ALA A 74 -7.86 -5.36 4.51
N HIS A 75 -8.79 -5.39 3.59
CA HIS A 75 -9.51 -6.61 3.26
C HIS A 75 -8.58 -7.63 2.60
N GLU A 76 -7.72 -7.18 1.70
CA GLU A 76 -6.82 -8.08 0.96
C GLU A 76 -5.59 -8.50 1.76
N PHE A 77 -5.26 -7.79 2.82
CA PHE A 77 -4.09 -8.08 3.65
C PHE A 77 -4.54 -8.32 5.09
N PRO A 78 -5.03 -9.53 5.39
CA PRO A 78 -5.63 -9.77 6.73
C PRO A 78 -4.69 -9.57 7.91
N ARG A 79 -3.38 -9.65 7.72
CA ARG A 79 -2.44 -9.48 8.82
C ARG A 79 -2.45 -8.08 9.41
N ILE A 80 -3.00 -7.10 8.70
CA ILE A 80 -3.05 -5.73 9.22
C ILE A 80 -4.40 -5.37 9.83
N ARG A 81 -5.36 -6.30 9.86
CA ARG A 81 -6.73 -5.98 10.29
C ARG A 81 -6.82 -5.52 11.73
N ASP A 82 -5.89 -5.93 12.58
CA ASP A 82 -5.89 -5.50 13.98
C ASP A 82 -5.10 -4.21 14.20
N ALA A 83 -4.55 -3.63 13.15
CA ALA A 83 -3.83 -2.37 13.26
C ALA A 83 -4.80 -1.22 13.46
N GLU A 84 -4.32 -0.16 14.10
CA GLU A 84 -5.11 1.06 14.27
C GLU A 84 -5.02 1.92 13.02
N GLN A 85 -5.97 2.85 12.88
CA GLN A 85 -5.97 3.85 11.82
C GLN A 85 -6.01 3.25 10.41
N LEU A 86 -6.83 2.22 10.23
CA LEU A 86 -6.95 1.58 8.92
C LEU A 86 -7.61 2.46 7.85
N SER A 87 -8.16 3.60 8.24
CA SER A 87 -8.67 4.56 7.26
C SER A 87 -7.58 5.50 6.75
N ASN A 88 -6.39 5.46 7.33
CA ASN A 88 -5.26 6.30 6.92
C ASN A 88 -4.43 5.53 5.89
N PHE A 89 -4.46 6.01 4.64
CA PHE A 89 -3.82 5.28 3.55
C PHE A 89 -2.32 5.04 3.78
N LEU A 90 -1.60 6.08 4.22
CA LEU A 90 -0.17 5.93 4.43
C LEU A 90 0.14 4.94 5.54
N HIS A 91 -0.68 4.96 6.59
CA HIS A 91 -0.51 4.02 7.68
C HIS A 91 -0.77 2.59 7.24
N VAL A 92 -1.80 2.40 6.41
CA VAL A 92 -2.12 1.07 5.87
C VAL A 92 -0.96 0.53 5.04
N VAL A 93 -0.41 1.37 4.16
CA VAL A 93 0.73 0.97 3.34
C VAL A 93 1.93 0.60 4.21
N ASP A 94 2.22 1.43 5.22
CA ASP A 94 3.32 1.14 6.13
C ASP A 94 3.12 -0.18 6.87
N GLU A 95 1.89 -0.46 7.32
CA GLU A 95 1.60 -1.71 8.02
C GLU A 95 1.78 -2.92 7.10
N ILE A 96 1.33 -2.82 5.85
CA ILE A 96 1.52 -3.91 4.90
C ILE A 96 3.00 -4.18 4.71
N ARG A 97 3.78 -3.14 4.46
CA ARG A 97 5.21 -3.30 4.24
C ARG A 97 5.89 -3.90 5.46
N ARG A 98 5.55 -3.40 6.65
CA ARG A 98 6.18 -3.84 7.88
C ARG A 98 5.83 -5.28 8.20
N ARG A 99 4.57 -5.66 8.08
CA ARG A 99 4.11 -6.98 8.53
C ARG A 99 4.37 -8.08 7.51
N TYR A 100 4.41 -7.75 6.23
CA TYR A 100 4.62 -8.77 5.19
C TYR A 100 6.08 -8.84 4.76
N ASP A 101 6.68 -7.69 4.46
CA ASP A 101 8.10 -7.69 4.05
C ASP A 101 9.02 -8.03 5.22
N GLY A 102 8.71 -7.53 6.41
CA GLY A 102 9.54 -7.83 7.57
C GLY A 102 9.61 -9.30 7.86
N ALA A 103 8.49 -10.00 7.76
CA ALA A 103 8.47 -11.44 7.98
C ALA A 103 9.28 -12.17 6.92
N HIS A 104 9.24 -11.70 5.69
CA HIS A 104 9.99 -12.29 4.61
C HIS A 104 11.50 -12.13 4.80
N VAL A 105 11.91 -10.94 5.20
CA VAL A 105 13.33 -10.65 5.41
C VAL A 105 13.92 -11.56 6.49
N LEU A 106 13.17 -11.79 7.53
CA LEU A 106 13.66 -12.63 8.63
C LEU A 106 13.86 -14.07 8.22
N SER A 107 13.13 -14.54 7.26
CA SER A 107 13.29 -15.92 6.82
C SER A 107 14.55 -16.12 6.00
N GLY A 108 15.02 -15.13 5.40
CA GLY A 108 16.27 -15.21 4.67
C GLY A 108 17.42 -14.99 5.56
N ILE A 109 17.40 -15.15 5.94
CA ILE A 109 18.17 -14.79 6.53
C ILE A 109 18.13 -14.85 7.01
N GLU A 110 18.01 -14.74 6.93
CA GLU A 110 18.14 -14.60 7.38
C GLU A 110 18.00 -14.41 7.74
N ASN A 111 18.21 -14.96 7.64
CA ASN A 111 18.23 -14.68 8.08
C ASN A 111 18.13 -14.50 8.56
N HIS A 112 18.43 -14.28 8.80
CA HIS A 112 18.64 -14.11 9.42
C HIS A 112 18.24 -14.03 10.11
N GLN A 113 18.58 -14.11 10.46
CA GLN A 113 18.58 -13.96 11.20
C GLN A 113 17.92 -13.97 11.71
N HIS A 114 18.37 -13.77 11.69
CA HIS A 114 18.14 -13.83 12.21
C HIS A 114 17.58 -14.01 12.56
N VAL A 115 17.77 -14.37 12.68
CA VAL A 115 17.56 -14.29 13.25
C VAL A 115 17.07 -14.31 13.69
N ALA A 116 17.62 -14.40 13.61
CA ALA A 116 17.40 -14.20 14.20
C ALA A 116 16.93 -14.25 14.65
N LEU A 117 17.47 -13.95 14.45
CA LEU A 117 17.32 -13.88 14.97
C LEU A 117 16.62 -13.92 15.26
N VAL A 118 17.06 -14.20 15.48
CA VAL A 118 16.76 -14.00 15.86
C VAL A 118 16.02 -13.99 16.13
N TYR A 119 16.66 -13.46 16.21
CA TYR A 119 16.49 -13.48 16.48
C TYR A 119 15.75 -13.48 16.92
N LYS A 120 15.88 -13.49 17.25
CA LYS A 120 15.65 -13.43 17.58
C LYS A 120 15.00 -13.37 18.08
N SER A 121 15.65 -13.72 18.34
CA SER A 121 15.37 -13.46 18.76
C SER A 121 14.58 -13.50 18.92
N GLU A 122 15.20 -12.73 18.66
CA GLU A 122 14.94 -12.73 18.76
C GLU A 122 14.24 -12.80 18.76
N ASN A 123 14.93 -12.98 19.05
CA ASN A 123 14.68 -13.02 19.03
C ASN A 123 14.15 -13.18 18.89
N ASP A 124 14.91 -13.10 19.20
CA ASP A 124 14.88 -13.17 19.10
C ASP A 124 14.33 -13.33 18.86
N PHE A 125 14.73 -12.97 18.87
CA PHE A 125 14.82 -13.13 18.57
C PHE A 125 14.12 -13.34 18.51
#